data_2e86430e5588beb391dcea2cfd944d10
#
_entry.id   2e86430e5588beb391dcea2cfd944d10
#
_cell.length_a   1.000
_cell.length_b   1.000
_cell.length_c   1.000
_cell.angle_alpha   90.00
_cell.angle_beta   90.00
_cell.angle_gamma   90.00
#
_symmetry.space_group_name_H-M   'P 1'
#
loop_
_entity.id
_entity.type
_entity.pdbx_description
1 polymer ?
#
loop_
_entity_poly.entity_id
_entity_poly.type
_entity_poly.pdbx_seq_one_letter_code
_entity_poly.pdbx_strand_id
1 'polypeptide(L)'
;MIDIKPKSVLEQPIYMLTKATPCPYLKGRVEKRIATDITYNNKVYNELASNGFRRVENWMYRPVCDNCSACKSYRVDIKKFELTKSLKRVIKNLRDIQYKIIKNTATTEHYNLFKKYQFERHSGGSMSDMDENEFISMIETSPIRTKLMEFRDKSKNLMGVILLDIDSVNLSAVYSFFDPKLSKLGMGNFMISECLIFGKKNKYKHLYLGYYIREISSMSYKSRFKPGQILDGSDWQLL
;
A
#
# COMPACT_ATOMS: atom_id res chain seq x y z
N MET A 1 47.57 19.17 -9.81
CA MET A 1 46.79 17.96 -9.44
C MET A 1 45.33 18.31 -9.72
N ILE A 2 44.73 17.69 -10.71
CA ILE A 2 43.32 17.86 -11.06
C ILE A 2 42.57 16.90 -10.17
N ASP A 3 41.78 17.42 -9.24
CA ASP A 3 40.97 16.68 -8.30
C ASP A 3 39.74 16.09 -9.05
N ILE A 4 39.91 14.92 -9.64
CA ILE A 4 38.81 14.21 -10.29
C ILE A 4 37.98 13.59 -9.18
N LYS A 5 36.98 14.33 -8.68
CA LYS A 5 35.91 13.72 -7.88
C LYS A 5 35.24 12.64 -8.75
N PRO A 6 35.17 11.39 -8.28
CA PRO A 6 34.47 10.35 -9.02
C PRO A 6 33.01 10.82 -9.16
N LYS A 7 32.53 10.97 -10.40
CA LYS A 7 31.09 11.06 -10.67
C LYS A 7 30.45 9.88 -9.97
N SER A 8 29.52 10.14 -9.04
CA SER A 8 28.73 9.10 -8.40
C SER A 8 28.15 8.23 -9.53
N VAL A 9 28.68 7.03 -9.67
CA VAL A 9 28.06 6.01 -10.49
C VAL A 9 26.70 5.81 -9.81
N LEU A 10 25.63 6.25 -10.47
CA LEU A 10 24.26 5.86 -10.10
C LEU A 10 24.25 4.35 -10.29
N GLU A 11 24.46 3.62 -9.19
CA GLU A 11 24.40 2.17 -9.22
C GLU A 11 23.01 1.79 -9.73
N GLN A 12 22.99 1.18 -10.91
CA GLN A 12 21.73 0.67 -11.45
C GLN A 12 21.17 -0.37 -10.47
N PRO A 13 19.85 -0.38 -10.23
CA PRO A 13 19.27 -1.35 -9.31
C PRO A 13 19.54 -2.77 -9.83
N ILE A 14 20.05 -3.62 -8.93
CA ILE A 14 20.24 -5.04 -9.21
C ILE A 14 18.89 -5.72 -9.02
N TYR A 15 18.42 -6.40 -10.06
CA TYR A 15 17.17 -7.13 -10.01
C TYR A 15 17.39 -8.61 -9.77
N MET A 16 16.56 -9.19 -8.92
CA MET A 16 16.52 -10.61 -8.62
C MET A 16 15.14 -11.19 -8.96
N LEU A 17 15.12 -12.45 -9.41
CA LEU A 17 13.91 -13.22 -9.60
C LEU A 17 13.69 -14.13 -8.40
N THR A 18 12.46 -14.15 -7.86
CA THR A 18 12.10 -15.11 -6.81
C THR A 18 11.92 -16.51 -7.38
N LYS A 19 12.08 -17.52 -6.52
CA LYS A 19 11.60 -18.87 -6.86
C LYS A 19 10.11 -18.85 -7.18
N ALA A 20 9.70 -19.78 -8.02
CA ALA A 20 8.29 -19.98 -8.33
C ALA A 20 7.56 -20.54 -7.09
N THR A 21 6.42 -19.94 -6.72
CA THR A 21 5.57 -20.36 -5.60
C THR A 21 4.10 -20.42 -6.03
N PRO A 22 3.22 -21.16 -5.33
CA PRO A 22 1.80 -21.10 -5.61
C PRO A 22 1.27 -19.67 -5.55
N CYS A 23 0.44 -19.28 -6.52
CA CYS A 23 -0.15 -17.94 -6.55
C CYS A 23 -1.15 -17.77 -5.39
N PRO A 24 -1.02 -16.71 -4.56
CA PRO A 24 -1.93 -16.49 -3.43
C PRO A 24 -3.32 -16.01 -3.86
N TYR A 25 -3.50 -15.68 -5.13
CA TYR A 25 -4.75 -15.10 -5.64
C TYR A 25 -5.52 -16.03 -6.57
N LEU A 26 -4.84 -16.69 -7.50
CA LEU A 26 -5.47 -17.49 -8.55
C LEU A 26 -5.07 -18.96 -8.39
N LYS A 27 -6.06 -19.79 -8.03
CA LYS A 27 -5.86 -21.23 -7.82
C LYS A 27 -5.24 -21.90 -9.06
N GLY A 28 -4.27 -22.77 -8.83
CA GLY A 28 -3.58 -23.52 -9.89
C GLY A 28 -2.55 -22.68 -10.69
N ARG A 29 -2.34 -21.42 -10.33
CA ARG A 29 -1.32 -20.57 -10.93
C ARG A 29 -0.06 -20.55 -10.08
N VAL A 30 1.04 -20.15 -10.71
CA VAL A 30 2.35 -19.99 -10.08
C VAL A 30 2.73 -18.52 -10.11
N GLU A 31 3.27 -18.02 -8.99
CA GLU A 31 3.77 -16.65 -8.85
C GLU A 31 5.28 -16.63 -8.98
N LYS A 32 5.78 -15.68 -9.74
CA LYS A 32 7.17 -15.22 -9.75
C LYS A 32 7.19 -13.71 -9.61
N ARG A 33 8.20 -13.18 -8.93
CA ARG A 33 8.39 -11.73 -8.75
C ARG A 33 9.79 -11.35 -9.20
N ILE A 34 9.90 -10.19 -9.83
CA ILE A 34 11.16 -9.47 -9.92
C ILE A 34 11.22 -8.50 -8.74
N ALA A 35 12.36 -8.45 -8.07
CA ALA A 35 12.57 -7.61 -6.89
C ALA A 35 13.94 -6.93 -6.92
N THR A 36 14.05 -5.78 -6.27
CA THR A 36 15.30 -5.06 -6.06
C THR A 36 15.33 -4.44 -4.67
N ASP A 37 16.49 -4.49 -4.01
CA ASP A 37 16.74 -3.79 -2.76
C ASP A 37 17.02 -2.31 -3.05
N ILE A 38 16.33 -1.42 -2.34
CA ILE A 38 16.48 0.03 -2.47
C ILE A 38 17.06 0.69 -1.21
N THR A 39 17.63 -0.09 -0.29
CA THR A 39 18.23 0.40 0.96
C THR A 39 19.17 1.59 0.71
N TYR A 40 20.07 1.43 -0.24
CA TYR A 40 21.09 2.43 -0.57
C TYR A 40 20.76 3.29 -1.80
N ASN A 41 19.69 2.98 -2.52
CA ASN A 41 19.26 3.70 -3.72
C ASN A 41 17.75 4.02 -3.69
N ASN A 42 17.32 4.72 -2.65
CA ASN A 42 15.91 5.08 -2.49
C ASN A 42 15.40 6.10 -3.52
N LYS A 43 16.29 6.74 -4.28
CA LYS A 43 15.92 7.70 -5.35
C LYS A 43 15.14 7.03 -6.48
N VAL A 44 15.34 5.73 -6.71
CA VAL A 44 14.62 4.97 -7.74
C VAL A 44 13.19 4.61 -7.35
N TYR A 45 12.77 4.86 -6.09
CA TYR A 45 11.45 4.48 -5.57
C TYR A 45 10.31 4.96 -6.46
N ASN A 46 10.31 6.24 -6.85
CA ASN A 46 9.25 6.83 -7.66
C ASN A 46 9.16 6.21 -9.06
N GLU A 47 10.29 5.97 -9.67
CA GLU A 47 10.38 5.31 -10.96
C GLU A 47 9.84 3.88 -10.87
N LEU A 48 10.29 3.10 -9.89
CA LEU A 48 9.83 1.75 -9.68
C LEU A 48 8.32 1.68 -9.36
N ALA A 49 7.82 2.58 -8.49
CA ALA A 49 6.40 2.64 -8.18
C ALA A 49 5.54 2.97 -9.42
N SER A 50 6.01 3.89 -10.28
CA SER A 50 5.34 4.22 -11.55
C SER A 50 5.37 3.08 -12.56
N ASN A 51 6.37 2.20 -12.49
CA ASN A 51 6.51 0.97 -13.28
C ASN A 51 5.86 -0.26 -12.61
N GLY A 52 4.97 -0.04 -11.65
CA GLY A 52 4.12 -1.09 -11.08
C GLY A 52 4.74 -1.88 -9.93
N PHE A 53 5.92 -1.49 -9.46
CA PHE A 53 6.52 -2.10 -8.27
C PHE A 53 5.80 -1.65 -7.00
N ARG A 54 5.82 -2.53 -6.00
CA ARG A 54 5.34 -2.29 -4.64
C ARG A 54 6.45 -2.51 -3.64
N ARG A 55 6.39 -1.80 -2.52
CA ARG A 55 7.37 -1.92 -1.46
C ARG A 55 6.94 -2.94 -0.39
N VAL A 56 7.90 -3.67 0.11
CA VAL A 56 7.87 -4.39 1.38
C VAL A 56 9.22 -4.17 2.06
N GLU A 57 9.23 -3.54 3.22
CA GLU A 57 10.49 -3.17 3.92
C GLU A 57 11.46 -2.42 3.00
N ASN A 58 12.65 -2.96 2.78
CA ASN A 58 13.67 -2.38 1.90
C ASN A 58 13.53 -2.78 0.42
N TRP A 59 12.58 -3.65 0.10
CA TRP A 59 12.46 -4.23 -1.22
C TRP A 59 11.33 -3.59 -2.03
N MET A 60 11.58 -3.39 -3.32
CA MET A 60 10.54 -3.13 -4.32
C MET A 60 10.38 -4.36 -5.20
N TYR A 61 9.14 -4.79 -5.43
CA TYR A 61 8.86 -5.97 -6.25
C TYR A 61 7.63 -5.78 -7.13
N ARG A 62 7.60 -6.53 -8.23
CA ARG A 62 6.37 -6.73 -9.03
C ARG A 62 6.27 -8.17 -9.54
N PRO A 63 5.03 -8.69 -9.75
CA PRO A 63 4.84 -9.99 -10.38
C PRO A 63 5.34 -10.01 -11.83
N VAL A 64 6.00 -11.12 -12.21
CA VAL A 64 6.48 -11.44 -13.56
C VAL A 64 6.19 -12.91 -13.84
N CYS A 65 4.93 -13.30 -13.67
CA CYS A 65 4.48 -14.68 -13.76
C CYS A 65 4.45 -15.15 -15.22
N ASP A 66 4.91 -16.38 -15.48
CA ASP A 66 4.80 -16.99 -16.79
C ASP A 66 3.31 -17.14 -17.18
N ASN A 67 2.94 -16.70 -18.38
CA ASN A 67 1.58 -16.79 -18.92
C ASN A 67 0.48 -16.15 -18.05
N CYS A 68 0.81 -15.14 -17.22
CA CYS A 68 -0.17 -14.45 -16.39
C CYS A 68 0.17 -12.96 -16.19
N SER A 69 -0.75 -12.08 -16.55
CA SER A 69 -0.65 -10.62 -16.35
C SER A 69 -1.84 -10.05 -15.55
N ALA A 70 -2.49 -10.87 -14.71
CA ALA A 70 -3.70 -10.48 -14.00
C ALA A 70 -3.46 -9.41 -12.91
N CYS A 71 -2.27 -9.40 -12.30
CA CYS A 71 -1.91 -8.43 -11.25
C CYS A 71 -1.58 -7.06 -11.86
N LYS A 72 -2.59 -6.22 -12.04
CA LYS A 72 -2.39 -4.84 -12.51
C LYS A 72 -2.13 -3.92 -11.33
N SER A 73 -1.07 -3.11 -11.37
CA SER A 73 -0.89 -2.07 -10.36
C SER A 73 -2.01 -1.05 -10.46
N TYR A 74 -2.53 -0.58 -9.31
CA TYR A 74 -3.68 0.32 -9.24
C TYR A 74 -3.33 1.61 -8.52
N ARG A 75 -3.74 2.75 -9.09
CA ARG A 75 -3.63 4.07 -8.47
C ARG A 75 -4.86 4.92 -8.71
N VAL A 76 -5.06 5.93 -7.88
CA VAL A 76 -6.13 6.94 -8.02
C VAL A 76 -5.49 8.29 -8.32
N ASP A 77 -6.02 9.03 -9.31
CA ASP A 77 -5.66 10.42 -9.55
C ASP A 77 -6.31 11.30 -8.46
N ILE A 78 -5.49 11.76 -7.52
CA ILE A 78 -5.96 12.52 -6.35
C ILE A 78 -6.58 13.86 -6.74
N LYS A 79 -6.02 14.53 -7.75
CA LYS A 79 -6.53 15.85 -8.18
C LYS A 79 -7.96 15.75 -8.69
N LYS A 80 -8.24 14.69 -9.47
CA LYS A 80 -9.55 14.45 -10.08
C LYS A 80 -10.50 13.65 -9.20
N PHE A 81 -10.02 13.13 -8.06
CA PHE A 81 -10.85 12.34 -7.17
C PHE A 81 -11.99 13.17 -6.56
N GLU A 82 -13.20 12.60 -6.59
CA GLU A 82 -14.38 13.12 -5.94
C GLU A 82 -15.12 12.04 -5.17
N LEU A 83 -15.64 12.44 -4.00
CA LEU A 83 -16.40 11.54 -3.16
C LEU A 83 -17.77 11.23 -3.80
N THR A 84 -18.01 9.98 -4.11
CA THR A 84 -19.32 9.48 -4.53
C THR A 84 -20.34 9.59 -3.38
N LYS A 85 -21.65 9.53 -3.69
CA LYS A 85 -22.73 9.49 -2.68
C LYS A 85 -22.50 8.37 -1.64
N SER A 86 -22.04 7.21 -2.10
CA SER A 86 -21.73 6.06 -1.23
C SER A 86 -20.57 6.36 -0.27
N LEU A 87 -19.47 6.94 -0.76
CA LEU A 87 -18.32 7.29 0.07
C LEU A 87 -18.66 8.41 1.07
N LYS A 88 -19.44 9.42 0.65
CA LYS A 88 -19.94 10.46 1.56
C LYS A 88 -20.77 9.87 2.71
N ARG A 89 -21.61 8.85 2.42
CA ARG A 89 -22.37 8.14 3.46
C ARG A 89 -21.46 7.39 4.43
N VAL A 90 -20.43 6.71 3.94
CA VAL A 90 -19.44 6.02 4.79
C VAL A 90 -18.74 7.00 5.71
N ILE A 91 -18.26 8.14 5.19
CA ILE A 91 -17.62 9.19 5.99
C ILE A 91 -18.57 9.73 7.05
N LYS A 92 -19.84 9.99 6.70
CA LYS A 92 -20.85 10.44 7.66
C LYS A 92 -21.09 9.46 8.79
N ASN A 93 -21.12 8.15 8.49
CA ASN A 93 -21.33 7.10 9.50
C ASN A 93 -20.15 6.91 10.45
N LEU A 94 -18.93 7.25 10.00
CA LEU A 94 -17.68 7.11 10.77
C LEU A 94 -17.08 8.47 11.17
N ARG A 95 -17.89 9.55 11.17
CA ARG A 95 -17.46 10.94 11.46
C ARG A 95 -16.79 11.14 12.81
N ASP A 96 -17.05 10.23 13.75
CA ASP A 96 -16.50 10.27 15.10
C ASP A 96 -15.08 9.67 15.18
N ILE A 97 -14.60 9.08 14.07
CA ILE A 97 -13.25 8.57 13.91
C ILE A 97 -12.40 9.65 13.21
N GLN A 98 -11.29 10.01 13.82
CA GLN A 98 -10.34 11.00 13.28
C GLN A 98 -8.99 10.33 13.03
N TYR A 99 -8.20 10.89 12.11
CA TYR A 99 -6.86 10.39 11.87
C TYR A 99 -5.77 11.35 12.32
N LYS A 100 -4.59 10.78 12.61
CA LYS A 100 -3.33 11.50 12.79
C LYS A 100 -2.24 10.85 11.94
N ILE A 101 -1.35 11.67 11.40
CA ILE A 101 -0.13 11.19 10.74
C ILE A 101 0.99 11.19 11.77
N ILE A 102 1.52 10.03 12.08
CA ILE A 102 2.58 9.84 13.07
C ILE A 102 3.81 9.17 12.46
N LYS A 103 4.90 9.09 13.21
CA LYS A 103 6.08 8.32 12.82
C LYS A 103 5.71 6.84 12.69
N ASN A 104 6.35 6.13 11.77
CA ASN A 104 6.17 4.68 11.58
C ASN A 104 6.89 3.89 12.68
N THR A 105 6.43 4.03 13.90
CA THR A 105 6.90 3.29 15.08
C THR A 105 5.79 2.33 15.50
N ALA A 106 6.11 1.05 15.55
CA ALA A 106 5.19 0.01 15.98
C ALA A 106 4.94 0.09 17.50
N THR A 107 3.73 -0.29 17.91
CA THR A 107 3.36 -0.42 19.31
C THR A 107 2.61 -1.74 19.53
N THR A 108 2.56 -2.23 20.75
CA THR A 108 1.76 -3.42 21.11
C THR A 108 0.27 -3.21 20.79
N GLU A 109 -0.26 -1.97 20.90
CA GLU A 109 -1.64 -1.67 20.49
C GLU A 109 -1.84 -1.89 18.98
N HIS A 110 -0.87 -1.46 18.14
CA HIS A 110 -0.88 -1.71 16.70
C HIS A 110 -0.84 -3.21 16.40
N TYR A 111 0.04 -3.95 17.05
CA TYR A 111 0.18 -5.38 16.85
C TYR A 111 -1.08 -6.13 17.24
N ASN A 112 -1.69 -5.82 18.39
CA ASN A 112 -2.94 -6.44 18.83
C ASN A 112 -4.08 -6.21 17.83
N LEU A 113 -4.22 -4.98 17.31
CA LEU A 113 -5.21 -4.67 16.28
C LEU A 113 -4.93 -5.43 14.98
N PHE A 114 -3.65 -5.50 14.56
CA PHE A 114 -3.22 -6.26 13.39
C PHE A 114 -3.55 -7.75 13.53
N LYS A 115 -3.20 -8.39 14.66
CA LYS A 115 -3.52 -9.82 14.92
C LYS A 115 -5.02 -10.08 14.86
N LYS A 116 -5.83 -9.23 15.50
CA LYS A 116 -7.29 -9.30 15.44
C LYS A 116 -7.79 -9.22 14.00
N TYR A 117 -7.26 -8.27 13.21
CA TYR A 117 -7.63 -8.10 11.82
C TYR A 117 -7.25 -9.31 10.96
N GLN A 118 -6.06 -9.88 11.15
CA GLN A 118 -5.59 -11.07 10.45
C GLN A 118 -6.49 -12.27 10.77
N PHE A 119 -6.74 -12.50 12.05
CA PHE A 119 -7.55 -13.63 12.49
C PHE A 119 -8.96 -13.62 11.88
N GLU A 120 -9.64 -12.45 11.86
CA GLU A 120 -11.02 -12.37 11.39
C GLU A 120 -11.15 -12.23 9.87
N ARG A 121 -10.14 -11.69 9.16
CA ARG A 121 -10.26 -11.35 7.75
C ARG A 121 -9.33 -12.14 6.82
N HIS A 122 -8.26 -12.71 7.33
CA HIS A 122 -7.20 -13.34 6.54
C HIS A 122 -6.69 -14.63 7.19
N SER A 123 -7.55 -15.34 7.94
CA SER A 123 -7.20 -16.62 8.56
C SER A 123 -6.60 -17.58 7.53
N GLY A 124 -5.43 -18.15 7.85
CA GLY A 124 -4.67 -19.01 6.92
C GLY A 124 -3.85 -18.28 5.86
N GLY A 125 -3.84 -16.95 5.86
CA GLY A 125 -2.92 -16.16 5.03
C GLY A 125 -1.50 -16.11 5.60
N SER A 126 -0.48 -15.89 4.78
CA SER A 126 0.94 -15.85 5.18
C SER A 126 1.26 -14.83 6.29
N MET A 127 0.42 -13.80 6.47
CA MET A 127 0.60 -12.78 7.50
C MET A 127 -0.15 -13.13 8.81
N SER A 128 -0.97 -14.18 8.86
CA SER A 128 -1.70 -14.57 10.07
C SER A 128 -0.77 -15.06 11.18
N ASP A 129 0.36 -15.65 10.80
CA ASP A 129 1.34 -16.24 11.70
C ASP A 129 2.48 -15.27 12.08
N MET A 130 2.49 -14.07 11.47
CA MET A 130 3.49 -13.03 11.74
C MET A 130 3.59 -12.74 13.24
N ASP A 131 4.79 -12.84 13.78
CA ASP A 131 5.09 -12.50 15.17
C ASP A 131 5.25 -10.97 15.37
N GLU A 132 5.48 -10.55 16.62
CA GLU A 132 5.60 -9.11 16.93
C GLU A 132 6.87 -8.49 16.33
N ASN A 133 7.98 -9.24 16.24
CA ASN A 133 9.23 -8.73 15.64
C ASN A 133 9.09 -8.57 14.12
N GLU A 134 8.47 -9.52 13.45
CA GLU A 134 8.16 -9.43 12.02
C GLU A 134 7.21 -8.25 11.74
N PHE A 135 6.20 -8.04 12.61
CA PHE A 135 5.32 -6.88 12.52
C PHE A 135 6.06 -5.56 12.71
N ILE A 136 6.96 -5.47 13.71
CA ILE A 136 7.81 -4.30 13.93
C ILE A 136 8.66 -4.04 12.68
N SER A 137 9.29 -5.07 12.12
CA SER A 137 10.06 -4.95 10.87
C SER A 137 9.21 -4.40 9.72
N MET A 138 8.01 -4.95 9.51
CA MET A 138 7.07 -4.49 8.48
C MET A 138 6.71 -3.00 8.63
N ILE A 139 6.53 -2.52 9.86
CA ILE A 139 6.14 -1.14 10.14
C ILE A 139 7.32 -0.18 10.06
N GLU A 140 8.46 -0.55 10.65
CA GLU A 140 9.55 0.39 10.90
C GLU A 140 10.63 0.38 9.82
N THR A 141 10.83 -0.76 9.16
CA THR A 141 11.87 -0.89 8.13
C THR A 141 11.41 -0.22 6.83
N SER A 142 12.03 0.90 6.51
CA SER A 142 11.77 1.61 5.26
C SER A 142 12.94 2.48 4.86
N PRO A 143 13.41 2.42 3.60
CA PRO A 143 14.46 3.27 3.07
C PRO A 143 13.94 4.63 2.59
N ILE A 144 12.63 4.86 2.67
CA ILE A 144 11.97 6.09 2.24
C ILE A 144 11.16 6.72 3.38
N ARG A 145 10.62 7.91 3.15
CA ARG A 145 9.72 8.55 4.10
C ARG A 145 8.42 7.76 4.22
N THR A 146 8.27 7.07 5.34
CA THR A 146 7.08 6.30 5.69
C THR A 146 6.45 6.85 6.97
N LYS A 147 5.14 6.81 7.07
CA LYS A 147 4.35 7.27 8.22
C LYS A 147 3.22 6.28 8.50
N LEU A 148 2.67 6.35 9.71
CA LEU A 148 1.39 5.74 10.02
C LEU A 148 0.29 6.81 9.95
N MET A 149 -0.81 6.47 9.28
CA MET A 149 -2.06 7.20 9.38
C MET A 149 -2.95 6.41 10.33
N GLU A 150 -2.94 6.82 11.61
CA GLU A 150 -3.75 6.22 12.68
C GLU A 150 -5.14 6.80 12.70
N PHE A 151 -6.13 5.93 12.87
CA PHE A 151 -7.53 6.29 13.01
C PHE A 151 -8.01 5.96 14.41
N ARG A 152 -8.51 6.95 15.15
CA ARG A 152 -8.97 6.79 16.54
C ARG A 152 -10.37 7.34 16.72
N ASP A 153 -11.14 6.69 17.60
CA ASP A 153 -12.45 7.18 18.01
C ASP A 153 -12.34 8.34 19.03
N LYS A 154 -13.49 8.89 19.47
CA LYS A 154 -13.55 9.96 20.48
C LYS A 154 -12.92 9.57 21.82
N SER A 155 -12.96 8.30 22.17
CA SER A 155 -12.36 7.73 23.37
C SER A 155 -10.87 7.40 23.20
N LYS A 156 -10.29 7.76 22.03
CA LYS A 156 -8.90 7.52 21.63
C LYS A 156 -8.54 6.04 21.40
N ASN A 157 -9.53 5.15 21.33
CA ASN A 157 -9.26 3.77 20.94
C ASN A 157 -8.79 3.69 19.49
N LEU A 158 -7.83 2.81 19.21
CA LEU A 158 -7.30 2.59 17.88
C LEU A 158 -8.31 1.79 17.02
N MET A 159 -8.79 2.41 15.94
CA MET A 159 -9.79 1.83 15.04
C MET A 159 -9.19 1.33 13.73
N GLY A 160 -8.03 1.85 13.32
CA GLY A 160 -7.35 1.43 12.11
C GLY A 160 -6.03 2.14 11.88
N VAL A 161 -5.22 1.56 10.99
CA VAL A 161 -3.90 2.08 10.60
C VAL A 161 -3.68 1.88 9.11
N ILE A 162 -3.10 2.88 8.45
CA ILE A 162 -2.50 2.75 7.12
C ILE A 162 -0.99 2.98 7.27
N LEU A 163 -0.18 2.02 6.81
CA LEU A 163 1.24 2.23 6.56
C LEU A 163 1.36 2.97 5.23
N LEU A 164 1.80 4.22 5.28
CA LEU A 164 1.75 5.16 4.18
C LEU A 164 3.15 5.61 3.77
N ASP A 165 3.56 5.24 2.57
CA ASP A 165 4.75 5.80 1.95
C ASP A 165 4.42 7.16 1.33
N ILE A 166 5.32 8.11 1.55
CA ILE A 166 5.17 9.50 1.13
C ILE A 166 6.41 9.90 0.35
N ASP A 167 6.30 9.97 -0.97
CA ASP A 167 7.34 10.56 -1.79
C ASP A 167 7.08 12.06 -2.07
N SER A 168 7.86 12.68 -2.93
CA SER A 168 7.71 14.09 -3.28
C SER A 168 6.44 14.39 -4.09
N VAL A 169 5.85 13.39 -4.74
CA VAL A 169 4.78 13.55 -5.73
C VAL A 169 3.57 12.69 -5.40
N ASN A 170 3.77 11.51 -4.83
CA ASN A 170 2.74 10.48 -4.69
C ASN A 170 2.65 9.93 -3.27
N LEU A 171 1.56 9.24 -3.01
CA LEU A 171 1.32 8.44 -1.82
C LEU A 171 1.18 6.97 -2.20
N SER A 172 1.58 6.06 -1.31
CA SER A 172 1.30 4.63 -1.45
C SER A 172 0.79 4.05 -0.14
N ALA A 173 -0.44 3.55 -0.14
CA ALA A 173 -0.98 2.78 0.97
C ALA A 173 -0.39 1.35 0.89
N VAL A 174 0.73 1.15 1.60
CA VAL A 174 1.51 -0.10 1.55
C VAL A 174 0.71 -1.22 2.18
N TYR A 175 0.20 -0.96 3.37
CA TYR A 175 -0.63 -1.90 4.12
C TYR A 175 -1.68 -1.17 4.95
N SER A 176 -2.79 -1.84 5.25
CA SER A 176 -3.82 -1.28 6.15
C SER A 176 -4.53 -2.38 6.91
N PHE A 177 -4.84 -2.10 8.17
CA PHE A 177 -5.61 -2.97 9.04
C PHE A 177 -6.52 -2.12 9.95
N PHE A 178 -7.62 -2.70 10.41
CA PHE A 178 -8.62 -1.97 11.19
C PHE A 178 -9.46 -2.92 12.05
N ASP A 179 -10.20 -2.40 13.01
CA ASP A 179 -11.12 -3.22 13.82
C ASP A 179 -12.18 -3.88 12.93
N PRO A 180 -12.17 -5.22 12.81
CA PRO A 180 -13.09 -5.96 11.95
C PRO A 180 -14.56 -5.69 12.22
N LYS A 181 -14.92 -5.32 13.46
CA LYS A 181 -16.29 -4.92 13.84
C LYS A 181 -16.83 -3.78 12.99
N LEU A 182 -15.93 -2.91 12.46
CA LEU A 182 -16.27 -1.78 11.61
C LEU A 182 -16.35 -2.13 10.12
N SER A 183 -16.12 -3.41 9.76
CA SER A 183 -16.14 -3.85 8.34
C SER A 183 -17.46 -3.54 7.66
N LYS A 184 -18.59 -3.81 8.32
CA LYS A 184 -19.95 -3.56 7.79
C LYS A 184 -20.25 -2.07 7.62
N LEU A 185 -19.60 -1.19 8.37
CA LEU A 185 -19.69 0.26 8.25
C LEU A 185 -18.81 0.83 7.14
N GLY A 186 -17.94 -0.01 6.55
CA GLY A 186 -17.08 0.37 5.44
C GLY A 186 -15.76 1.03 5.87
N MET A 187 -15.19 0.62 7.01
CA MET A 187 -13.96 1.22 7.57
C MET A 187 -12.81 1.28 6.57
N GLY A 188 -12.55 0.22 5.80
CA GLY A 188 -11.50 0.25 4.77
C GLY A 188 -11.74 1.33 3.70
N ASN A 189 -12.99 1.53 3.26
CA ASN A 189 -13.33 2.60 2.32
C ASN A 189 -13.19 3.98 2.95
N PHE A 190 -13.55 4.13 4.23
CA PHE A 190 -13.35 5.35 5.00
C PHE A 190 -11.87 5.74 5.06
N MET A 191 -11.02 4.82 5.48
CA MET A 191 -9.58 5.05 5.62
C MET A 191 -8.94 5.49 4.30
N ILE A 192 -9.27 4.83 3.18
CA ILE A 192 -8.76 5.22 1.86
C ILE A 192 -9.30 6.58 1.43
N SER A 193 -10.59 6.87 1.71
CA SER A 193 -11.18 8.18 1.40
C SER A 193 -10.47 9.30 2.15
N GLU A 194 -10.20 9.13 3.44
CA GLU A 194 -9.45 10.10 4.26
C GLU A 194 -8.01 10.26 3.75
N CYS A 195 -7.36 9.16 3.32
CA CYS A 195 -6.03 9.22 2.71
C CYS A 195 -6.04 10.02 1.39
N LEU A 196 -7.08 9.88 0.55
CA LEU A 196 -7.26 10.66 -0.67
C LEU A 196 -7.54 12.15 -0.37
N ILE A 197 -8.36 12.45 0.64
CA ILE A 197 -8.62 13.81 1.11
C ILE A 197 -7.34 14.46 1.62
N PHE A 198 -6.56 13.73 2.45
CA PHE A 198 -5.23 14.15 2.90
C PHE A 198 -4.31 14.44 1.72
N GLY A 199 -4.26 13.53 0.75
CA GLY A 199 -3.46 13.68 -0.45
C GLY A 199 -3.86 14.92 -1.27
N LYS A 200 -5.15 15.17 -1.43
CA LYS A 200 -5.68 16.37 -2.14
C LYS A 200 -5.31 17.67 -1.44
N LYS A 201 -5.46 17.72 -0.10
CA LYS A 201 -5.06 18.87 0.72
C LYS A 201 -3.57 19.19 0.61
N ASN A 202 -2.74 18.17 0.50
CA ASN A 202 -1.29 18.30 0.42
C ASN A 202 -0.75 18.27 -1.02
N LYS A 203 -1.62 18.34 -2.05
CA LYS A 203 -1.28 18.45 -3.48
C LYS A 203 -0.51 17.26 -4.04
N TYR A 204 -0.64 16.06 -3.45
CA TYR A 204 -0.12 14.82 -4.04
C TYR A 204 -0.86 14.47 -5.33
N LYS A 205 -0.15 13.81 -6.25
CA LYS A 205 -0.67 13.48 -7.58
C LYS A 205 -1.48 12.18 -7.61
N HIS A 206 -0.94 11.12 -7.05
CA HIS A 206 -1.58 9.81 -7.05
C HIS A 206 -1.52 9.15 -5.66
N LEU A 207 -2.52 8.30 -5.39
CA LEU A 207 -2.49 7.32 -4.31
C LEU A 207 -2.41 5.92 -4.92
N TYR A 208 -1.30 5.20 -4.70
CA TYR A 208 -1.15 3.81 -5.08
C TYR A 208 -1.83 2.90 -4.04
N LEU A 209 -2.66 1.95 -4.53
CA LEU A 209 -3.42 1.02 -3.70
C LEU A 209 -3.02 -0.45 -3.93
N GLY A 210 -1.84 -0.67 -4.51
CA GLY A 210 -1.32 -1.99 -4.78
C GLY A 210 -1.90 -2.65 -6.02
N TYR A 211 -1.95 -3.99 -6.04
CA TYR A 211 -2.45 -4.73 -7.20
C TYR A 211 -3.97 -4.80 -7.20
N TYR A 212 -4.53 -4.79 -8.39
CA TYR A 212 -5.93 -5.05 -8.70
C TYR A 212 -6.01 -6.27 -9.62
N ILE A 213 -6.80 -7.25 -9.21
CA ILE A 213 -7.10 -8.45 -10.00
C ILE A 213 -8.61 -8.47 -10.15
N ARG A 214 -9.11 -8.40 -11.38
CA ARG A 214 -10.54 -8.25 -11.67
C ARG A 214 -11.37 -9.38 -11.08
N GLU A 215 -10.84 -10.59 -11.13
CA GLU A 215 -11.50 -11.84 -10.71
C GLU A 215 -11.56 -11.98 -9.18
N ILE A 216 -10.84 -11.15 -8.44
CA ILE A 216 -10.73 -11.25 -6.98
C ILE A 216 -11.67 -10.25 -6.31
N SER A 217 -12.76 -10.77 -5.74
CA SER A 217 -13.82 -9.97 -5.10
C SER A 217 -13.29 -9.10 -3.94
N SER A 218 -12.32 -9.60 -3.16
CA SER A 218 -11.70 -8.83 -2.08
C SER A 218 -10.89 -7.60 -2.57
N MET A 219 -10.60 -7.50 -3.87
CA MET A 219 -9.92 -6.35 -4.49
C MET A 219 -10.88 -5.39 -5.19
N SER A 220 -12.15 -5.77 -5.39
CA SER A 220 -13.15 -5.01 -6.15
C SER A 220 -13.43 -3.62 -5.55
N TYR A 221 -13.24 -3.45 -4.24
CA TYR A 221 -13.43 -2.16 -3.55
C TYR A 221 -12.60 -1.02 -4.14
N LYS A 222 -11.44 -1.34 -4.76
CA LYS A 222 -10.53 -0.33 -5.34
C LYS A 222 -11.21 0.45 -6.47
N SER A 223 -12.05 -0.21 -7.29
CA SER A 223 -12.79 0.43 -8.39
C SER A 223 -13.81 1.48 -7.95
N ARG A 224 -14.07 1.60 -6.63
CA ARG A 224 -14.93 2.66 -6.06
C ARG A 224 -14.26 4.03 -6.01
N PHE A 225 -12.92 4.05 -6.04
CA PHE A 225 -12.14 5.29 -5.99
C PHE A 225 -11.80 5.74 -7.40
N LYS A 226 -12.62 6.68 -7.94
CA LYS A 226 -12.50 7.16 -9.32
C LYS A 226 -11.98 8.60 -9.39
N PRO A 227 -11.20 8.94 -10.43
CA PRO A 227 -10.76 8.08 -11.50
C PRO A 227 -9.62 7.15 -11.04
N GLY A 228 -9.84 5.85 -11.15
CA GLY A 228 -8.84 4.81 -10.92
C GLY A 228 -8.10 4.50 -12.21
N GLN A 229 -6.83 4.18 -12.09
CA GLN A 229 -5.96 3.79 -13.20
C GLN A 229 -5.31 2.45 -12.89
N ILE A 230 -5.16 1.63 -13.91
CA ILE A 230 -4.37 0.39 -13.89
C ILE A 230 -3.18 0.53 -14.82
N LEU A 231 -2.06 -0.09 -14.44
CA LEU A 231 -0.89 -0.20 -15.30
C LEU A 231 -1.07 -1.42 -16.21
N ASP A 232 -1.19 -1.18 -17.51
CA ASP A 232 -1.25 -2.22 -18.53
C ASP A 232 -0.06 -2.08 -19.49
N GLY A 233 0.82 -3.08 -19.49
CA GLY A 233 2.13 -2.94 -20.14
C GLY A 233 2.94 -1.84 -19.49
N SER A 234 3.25 -0.77 -20.24
CA SER A 234 3.95 0.44 -19.79
C SER A 234 3.02 1.61 -19.45
N ASP A 235 1.72 1.51 -19.77
CA ASP A 235 0.82 2.64 -19.77
C ASP A 235 -0.23 2.58 -18.65
N TRP A 236 -0.46 3.73 -18.02
CA TRP A 236 -1.52 3.90 -17.06
C TRP A 236 -2.83 4.24 -17.76
N GLN A 237 -3.77 3.30 -17.75
CA GLN A 237 -5.08 3.40 -18.38
C GLN A 237 -6.19 3.58 -17.35
N LEU A 238 -7.25 4.29 -17.70
CA LEU A 238 -8.46 4.39 -16.86
C LEU A 238 -9.15 3.02 -16.71
N LEU A 239 -9.58 2.71 -15.49
CA LEU A 239 -10.36 1.50 -15.19
C LEU A 239 -11.87 1.77 -15.33
#